data_29c0c2c7f4c6424f016efcaf61998e23
#
_entry.id   29c0c2c7f4c6424f016efcaf61998e23
#
_cell.length_a   1.000
_cell.length_b   1.000
_cell.length_c   1.000
_cell.angle_alpha   90.00
_cell.angle_beta   90.00
_cell.angle_gamma   90.00
#
_symmetry.space_group_name_H-M   'P 1'
#
loop_
_entity.id
_entity.type
_entity.pdbx_description
1 polymer ?
#
loop_
_entity_poly.entity_id
_entity_poly.type
_entity_poly.pdbx_seq_one_letter_code
_entity_poly.pdbx_strand_id
1 'polypeptide(L)'
;FHILTNPKYGGHRGPKINALLNVIRGIQDIVGTLVYSGVFERHPGLKVVCVEADAGWVPHYTYRMDHIYKRHRFWNKAQELAKLPSEYFFEQVWLTFQDDWTAFRCKDQLNLKRLMWANDFPHSDSTWPLSQELLVEHTVGLSTYEKRRILRDNCVELFGLDAPEHPFAPS
;
A
#
# COMPACT_ATOMS: atom_id res chain seq x y z
N PHE A 1 -0.57 10.20 1.13
CA PHE A 1 0.28 10.36 2.32
C PHE A 1 1.62 9.71 2.06
N HIS A 2 2.67 10.44 2.31
CA HIS A 2 4.03 9.93 2.31
C HIS A 2 4.36 9.39 3.71
N ILE A 3 5.23 8.39 3.81
CA ILE A 3 5.77 7.97 5.11
C ILE A 3 6.41 9.17 5.84
N LEU A 4 6.52 9.10 7.16
CA LEU A 4 7.07 10.16 8.01
C LEU A 4 6.30 11.49 8.02
N THR A 5 5.13 11.59 7.42
CA THR A 5 4.32 12.82 7.47
C THR A 5 3.61 13.04 8.81
N ASN A 6 3.65 12.06 9.71
CA ASN A 6 3.10 12.20 11.05
C ASN A 6 4.19 12.56 12.07
N PRO A 7 4.27 13.83 12.55
CA PRO A 7 5.31 14.27 13.47
C PRO A 7 5.19 13.66 14.89
N LYS A 8 4.07 13.01 15.19
CA LYS A 8 3.83 12.40 16.52
C LYS A 8 4.32 10.95 16.60
N TYR A 9 4.78 10.35 15.51
CA TYR A 9 5.46 9.06 15.53
C TYR A 9 6.91 9.22 16.02
N GLY A 10 7.05 9.99 17.12
CA GLY A 10 8.29 10.14 17.82
C GLY A 10 8.42 9.09 18.91
N GLY A 11 9.47 8.33 18.86
CA GLY A 11 9.83 7.45 19.95
C GLY A 11 9.87 5.98 19.54
N HIS A 12 11.00 5.61 18.97
CA HIS A 12 11.39 4.20 18.93
C HIS A 12 11.96 3.80 20.28
N ARG A 13 11.65 2.59 20.73
CA ARG A 13 12.31 1.99 21.90
C ARG A 13 13.52 1.17 21.40
N GLY A 14 14.65 1.30 22.08
CA GLY A 14 15.86 0.56 21.76
C GLY A 14 16.78 1.25 20.75
N PRO A 15 17.59 0.51 19.99
CA PRO A 15 18.54 1.07 19.03
C PRO A 15 17.89 1.95 17.96
N LYS A 16 18.58 3.00 17.51
CA LYS A 16 18.07 3.97 16.55
C LYS A 16 17.55 3.33 15.24
N ILE A 17 18.18 2.25 14.79
CA ILE A 17 17.77 1.54 13.58
C ILE A 17 16.33 1.00 13.66
N ASN A 18 15.83 0.72 14.87
CA ASN A 18 14.44 0.30 15.06
C ASN A 18 13.43 1.39 14.67
N ALA A 19 13.87 2.65 14.57
CA ALA A 19 13.02 3.74 14.12
C ALA A 19 12.55 3.54 12.67
N LEU A 20 13.35 2.91 11.82
CA LEU A 20 13.00 2.63 10.42
C LEU A 20 11.78 1.71 10.30
N LEU A 21 11.59 0.78 11.22
CA LEU A 21 10.40 -0.06 11.27
C LEU A 21 9.12 0.70 11.66
N ASN A 22 9.23 1.89 12.24
CA ASN A 22 8.07 2.69 12.60
C ASN A 22 7.41 3.39 11.41
N VAL A 23 8.09 3.47 10.31
CA VAL A 23 7.62 4.12 9.08
C VAL A 23 6.29 3.50 8.63
N ILE A 24 6.26 2.19 8.51
CA ILE A 24 5.05 1.44 8.11
C ILE A 24 3.92 1.59 9.14
N ARG A 25 4.25 1.63 10.43
CA ARG A 25 3.24 1.82 11.49
C ARG A 25 2.50 3.14 11.35
N GLY A 26 3.21 4.21 10.94
CA GLY A 26 2.59 5.51 10.70
C GLY A 26 1.50 5.47 9.63
N ILE A 27 1.76 4.78 8.54
CA ILE A 27 0.79 4.59 7.45
C ILE A 27 -0.39 3.72 7.91
N GLN A 28 -0.12 2.62 8.61
CA GLN A 28 -1.17 1.76 9.17
C GLN A 28 -2.13 2.55 10.07
N ASP A 29 -1.60 3.41 10.92
CA ASP A 29 -2.39 4.24 11.83
C ASP A 29 -3.26 5.26 11.09
N ILE A 30 -2.70 5.94 10.09
CA ILE A 30 -3.45 6.88 9.24
C ILE A 30 -4.60 6.17 8.53
N VAL A 31 -4.32 5.04 7.88
CA VAL A 31 -5.35 4.28 7.16
C VAL A 31 -6.41 3.74 8.12
N GLY A 32 -5.99 3.18 9.25
CA GLY A 32 -6.91 2.73 10.31
C GLY A 32 -7.82 3.86 10.77
N THR A 33 -7.28 5.05 10.97
CA THR A 33 -8.05 6.25 11.35
C THR A 33 -9.08 6.60 10.29
N LEU A 34 -8.70 6.64 9.01
CA LEU A 34 -9.61 6.98 7.91
C LEU A 34 -10.75 5.97 7.78
N VAL A 35 -10.45 4.67 7.91
CA VAL A 35 -11.45 3.61 7.82
C VAL A 35 -12.39 3.65 9.02
N TYR A 36 -11.86 3.57 10.24
CA TYR A 36 -12.70 3.44 11.44
C TYR A 36 -13.48 4.70 11.82
N SER A 37 -13.03 5.88 11.37
CA SER A 37 -13.81 7.11 11.49
C SER A 37 -14.85 7.28 10.39
N GLY A 38 -15.03 6.32 9.47
CA GLY A 38 -16.01 6.32 8.40
C GLY A 38 -15.76 7.38 7.32
N VAL A 39 -14.53 7.86 7.17
CA VAL A 39 -14.20 8.85 6.12
C VAL A 39 -14.47 8.26 4.74
N PHE A 40 -14.02 7.03 4.51
CA PHE A 40 -14.23 6.37 3.22
C PHE A 40 -15.70 6.08 2.90
N GLU A 41 -16.51 5.80 3.91
CA GLU A 41 -17.94 5.61 3.73
C GLU A 41 -18.63 6.92 3.34
N ARG A 42 -18.30 8.03 4.02
CA ARG A 42 -18.85 9.34 3.70
C ARG A 42 -18.36 9.90 2.37
N HIS A 43 -17.18 9.46 1.91
CA HIS A 43 -16.54 9.95 0.69
C HIS A 43 -16.14 8.79 -0.23
N PRO A 44 -17.09 8.09 -0.87
CA PRO A 44 -16.83 6.88 -1.66
C PRO A 44 -15.93 7.14 -2.89
N GLY A 45 -15.84 8.38 -3.35
CA GLY A 45 -14.93 8.78 -4.44
C GLY A 45 -13.50 9.15 -3.99
N LEU A 46 -13.25 9.18 -2.67
CA LEU A 46 -11.91 9.52 -2.16
C LEU A 46 -10.90 8.43 -2.48
N LYS A 47 -9.79 8.85 -3.08
CA LYS A 47 -8.64 7.99 -3.36
C LYS A 47 -7.49 8.40 -2.45
N VAL A 48 -6.93 7.47 -1.71
CA VAL A 48 -5.80 7.70 -0.81
C VAL A 48 -4.60 6.92 -1.33
N VAL A 49 -3.51 7.62 -1.59
CA VAL A 49 -2.23 7.01 -1.96
C VAL A 49 -1.30 7.04 -0.76
N CYS A 50 -0.86 5.88 -0.32
CA CYS A 50 0.17 5.71 0.70
C CYS A 50 1.50 5.51 -0.01
N VAL A 51 2.36 6.51 0.07
CA VAL A 51 3.64 6.58 -0.67
C VAL A 51 4.76 6.02 0.20
N GLU A 52 5.64 5.22 -0.39
CA GLU A 52 6.71 4.48 0.30
C GLU A 52 6.20 3.59 1.43
N ALA A 53 5.03 3.01 1.23
CA ALA A 53 4.28 2.37 2.30
C ALA A 53 4.51 0.87 2.39
N ASP A 54 5.20 0.27 1.45
CA ASP A 54 5.21 -1.15 1.21
C ASP A 54 3.80 -1.75 1.11
N ALA A 55 3.68 -3.02 0.79
CA ALA A 55 2.38 -3.68 0.64
C ALA A 55 2.34 -5.09 1.23
N GLY A 56 3.49 -5.68 1.54
CA GLY A 56 3.57 -7.03 2.09
C GLY A 56 2.91 -7.21 3.47
N TRP A 57 2.68 -6.12 4.19
CA TRP A 57 2.00 -6.12 5.49
C TRP A 57 0.46 -6.14 5.37
N VAL A 58 -0.10 -5.80 4.22
CA VAL A 58 -1.54 -5.57 4.01
C VAL A 58 -2.41 -6.78 4.34
N PRO A 59 -2.07 -8.01 3.93
CA PRO A 59 -2.95 -9.16 4.20
C PRO A 59 -3.22 -9.37 5.69
N HIS A 60 -2.17 -9.31 6.52
CA HIS A 60 -2.34 -9.44 7.97
C HIS A 60 -3.10 -8.25 8.56
N TYR A 61 -2.78 -7.05 8.12
CA TYR A 61 -3.39 -5.83 8.64
C TYR A 61 -4.89 -5.77 8.37
N THR A 62 -5.32 -6.00 7.14
CA THR A 62 -6.73 -5.98 6.74
C THR A 62 -7.53 -7.09 7.42
N TYR A 63 -6.96 -8.29 7.55
CA TYR A 63 -7.55 -9.35 8.36
C TYR A 63 -7.76 -8.91 9.82
N ARG A 64 -6.76 -8.26 10.42
CA ARG A 64 -6.85 -7.75 11.79
C ARG A 64 -7.86 -6.63 11.94
N MET A 65 -7.96 -5.74 10.95
CA MET A 65 -8.98 -4.68 10.95
C MET A 65 -10.38 -5.27 11.06
N ASP A 66 -10.73 -6.24 10.23
CA ASP A 66 -12.05 -6.88 10.24
C ASP A 66 -12.29 -7.64 11.55
N HIS A 67 -11.29 -8.36 12.03
CA HIS A 67 -11.39 -9.09 13.29
C HIS A 67 -11.67 -8.18 14.46
N ILE A 68 -10.91 -7.06 14.57
CA ILE A 68 -11.10 -6.08 15.65
C ILE A 68 -12.48 -5.42 15.53
N TYR A 69 -12.88 -5.03 14.35
CA TYR A 69 -14.19 -4.43 14.11
C TYR A 69 -15.34 -5.35 14.53
N LYS A 70 -15.34 -6.61 14.08
CA LYS A 70 -16.37 -7.59 14.41
C LYS A 70 -16.48 -7.84 15.91
N ARG A 71 -15.35 -7.88 16.63
CA ARG A 71 -15.30 -8.23 18.05
C ARG A 71 -15.46 -7.06 19.01
N HIS A 72 -14.97 -5.90 18.63
CA HIS A 72 -14.77 -4.82 19.59
C HIS A 72 -15.54 -3.53 19.31
N ARG A 73 -16.21 -3.41 18.14
CA ARG A 73 -16.94 -2.17 17.80
C ARG A 73 -17.95 -1.74 18.85
N PHE A 74 -18.62 -2.69 19.47
CA PHE A 74 -19.68 -2.40 20.46
C PHE A 74 -19.13 -1.77 21.74
N TRP A 75 -18.05 -2.31 22.28
CA TRP A 75 -17.47 -1.79 23.51
C TRP A 75 -16.75 -0.46 23.29
N ASN A 76 -16.11 -0.28 22.14
CA ASN A 76 -15.37 0.92 21.81
C ASN A 76 -16.27 2.02 21.24
N LYS A 77 -17.58 1.76 21.15
CA LYS A 77 -18.55 2.70 20.55
C LYS A 77 -18.06 3.18 19.18
N ALA A 78 -17.44 2.28 18.41
CA ALA A 78 -16.96 2.59 17.07
C ALA A 78 -18.14 2.90 16.16
N GLN A 79 -17.92 3.76 15.18
CA GLN A 79 -18.92 4.03 14.16
C GLN A 79 -19.33 2.71 13.46
N GLU A 80 -20.61 2.53 13.26
CA GLU A 80 -21.11 1.45 12.44
C GLU A 80 -20.83 1.75 10.97
N LEU A 81 -20.22 0.78 10.29
CA LEU A 81 -19.83 0.86 8.90
C LEU A 81 -20.70 -0.08 8.08
N ALA A 82 -21.10 0.33 6.89
CA ALA A 82 -21.93 -0.47 5.99
C ALA A 82 -21.21 -1.68 5.39
N LYS A 83 -19.87 -1.60 5.31
CA LYS A 83 -18.99 -2.66 4.82
C LYS A 83 -17.93 -3.04 5.87
N LEU A 84 -17.22 -4.14 5.65
CA LEU A 84 -16.07 -4.48 6.45
C LEU A 84 -14.92 -3.47 6.24
N PRO A 85 -14.11 -3.19 7.26
CA PRO A 85 -12.96 -2.30 7.15
C PRO A 85 -12.03 -2.61 5.98
N SER A 86 -11.76 -3.90 5.72
CA SER A 86 -10.92 -4.33 4.60
C SER A 86 -11.50 -3.96 3.23
N GLU A 87 -12.81 -3.93 3.08
CA GLU A 87 -13.46 -3.59 1.80
C GLU A 87 -13.19 -2.13 1.44
N TYR A 88 -13.30 -1.21 2.41
CA TYR A 88 -12.91 0.20 2.21
C TYR A 88 -11.45 0.35 1.85
N PHE A 89 -10.58 -0.40 2.54
CA PHE A 89 -9.16 -0.40 2.24
C PHE A 89 -8.89 -0.79 0.77
N PHE A 90 -9.39 -1.93 0.34
CA PHE A 90 -9.16 -2.43 -1.01
C PHE A 90 -9.82 -1.60 -2.12
N GLU A 91 -10.88 -0.86 -1.80
CA GLU A 91 -11.55 0.01 -2.76
C GLU A 91 -10.81 1.35 -2.93
N GLN A 92 -10.31 1.95 -1.85
CA GLN A 92 -9.95 3.37 -1.81
C GLN A 92 -8.48 3.67 -1.48
N VAL A 93 -7.68 2.64 -1.15
CA VAL A 93 -6.26 2.82 -0.79
C VAL A 93 -5.35 2.26 -1.88
N TRP A 94 -4.45 3.10 -2.37
CA TRP A 94 -3.34 2.76 -3.26
C TRP A 94 -2.04 2.75 -2.47
N LEU A 95 -1.13 1.87 -2.84
CA LEU A 95 0.16 1.71 -2.18
C LEU A 95 1.29 1.84 -3.19
N THR A 96 2.33 2.58 -2.83
CA THR A 96 3.61 2.49 -3.53
C THR A 96 4.61 1.73 -2.68
N PHE A 97 5.44 0.95 -3.32
CA PHE A 97 6.46 0.12 -2.70
C PHE A 97 7.68 0.00 -3.61
N GLN A 98 8.83 -0.34 -3.05
CA GLN A 98 10.10 -0.46 -3.78
C GLN A 98 10.70 -1.85 -3.64
N ASP A 99 11.41 -2.14 -2.55
CA ASP A 99 12.02 -3.43 -2.26
C ASP A 99 11.12 -4.25 -1.33
N ASP A 100 9.98 -4.67 -1.85
CA ASP A 100 9.01 -5.47 -1.09
C ASP A 100 8.71 -6.80 -1.78
N TRP A 101 9.64 -7.74 -1.63
CA TRP A 101 9.48 -9.11 -2.10
C TRP A 101 8.19 -9.77 -1.58
N THR A 102 7.79 -9.44 -0.34
CA THR A 102 6.58 -9.99 0.28
C THR A 102 5.31 -9.57 -0.46
N ALA A 103 5.24 -8.32 -0.94
CA ALA A 103 4.11 -7.83 -1.72
C ALA A 103 3.86 -8.70 -2.97
N PHE A 104 4.93 -9.04 -3.69
CA PHE A 104 4.81 -9.90 -4.87
C PHE A 104 4.40 -11.34 -4.51
N ARG A 105 4.83 -11.87 -3.38
CA ARG A 105 4.51 -13.24 -2.94
C ARG A 105 3.08 -13.39 -2.42
N CYS A 106 2.52 -12.35 -1.81
CA CYS A 106 1.15 -12.37 -1.31
C CYS A 106 0.15 -11.68 -2.25
N LYS A 107 0.49 -11.51 -3.53
CA LYS A 107 -0.31 -10.80 -4.54
C LYS A 107 -1.79 -11.21 -4.58
N ASP A 108 -2.08 -12.49 -4.37
CA ASP A 108 -3.44 -13.02 -4.40
C ASP A 108 -4.30 -12.56 -3.21
N GLN A 109 -3.68 -11.95 -2.21
CA GLN A 109 -4.32 -11.35 -1.04
C GLN A 109 -4.30 -9.82 -1.09
N LEU A 110 -3.89 -9.24 -2.21
CA LEU A 110 -3.81 -7.80 -2.47
C LEU A 110 -4.73 -7.40 -3.62
N ASN A 111 -5.10 -6.12 -3.66
CA ASN A 111 -5.74 -5.58 -4.85
C ASN A 111 -4.67 -5.09 -5.85
N LEU A 112 -4.34 -5.91 -6.83
CA LEU A 112 -3.34 -5.61 -7.86
C LEU A 112 -3.55 -4.26 -8.56
N LYS A 113 -4.81 -3.82 -8.68
CA LYS A 113 -5.14 -2.51 -9.30
C LYS A 113 -4.83 -1.32 -8.40
N ARG A 114 -4.36 -1.55 -7.19
CA ARG A 114 -4.02 -0.53 -6.20
C ARG A 114 -2.53 -0.51 -5.85
N LEU A 115 -1.72 -1.33 -6.52
CA LEU A 115 -0.28 -1.44 -6.29
C LEU A 115 0.50 -0.68 -7.37
N MET A 116 1.48 0.10 -6.95
CA MET A 116 2.38 0.84 -7.85
C MET A 116 3.82 0.68 -7.34
N TRP A 117 4.69 0.20 -8.22
CA TRP A 117 6.10 0.10 -7.91
C TRP A 117 6.84 1.40 -8.26
N ALA A 118 7.82 1.78 -7.43
CA ALA A 118 8.72 2.90 -7.67
C ALA A 118 10.12 2.54 -7.14
N ASN A 119 11.16 3.21 -7.60
CA ASN A 119 12.53 2.92 -7.18
C ASN A 119 13.09 3.89 -6.12
N ASP A 120 12.39 4.96 -5.83
CA ASP A 120 12.74 5.97 -4.83
C ASP A 120 14.11 6.65 -5.05
N PHE A 121 14.60 6.72 -6.28
CA PHE A 121 15.86 7.41 -6.57
C PHE A 121 15.74 8.94 -6.37
N PRO A 122 16.72 9.62 -5.74
CA PRO A 122 18.05 9.17 -5.26
C PRO A 122 18.12 8.92 -3.75
N HIS A 123 17.03 8.53 -3.11
CA HIS A 123 16.99 8.26 -1.68
C HIS A 123 17.89 7.09 -1.27
N SER A 124 18.29 7.02 0.01
CA SER A 124 19.19 5.98 0.52
C SER A 124 18.58 4.58 0.52
N ASP A 125 17.25 4.48 0.48
CA ASP A 125 16.49 3.23 0.43
C ASP A 125 16.10 2.85 -1.01
N SER A 126 16.63 3.57 -2.00
CA SER A 126 16.38 3.32 -3.42
C SER A 126 16.87 1.96 -3.88
N THR A 127 16.12 1.32 -4.76
CA THR A 127 16.57 0.10 -5.45
C THR A 127 17.56 0.36 -6.58
N TRP A 128 17.79 1.63 -6.98
CA TRP A 128 18.77 1.98 -7.99
C TRP A 128 20.22 1.78 -7.47
N PRO A 129 21.16 1.25 -8.27
CA PRO A 129 21.07 0.96 -9.71
C PRO A 129 20.58 -0.46 -10.05
N LEU A 130 20.22 -1.28 -9.07
CA LEU A 130 19.89 -2.69 -9.25
C LEU A 130 18.37 -2.94 -9.46
N SER A 131 17.61 -1.90 -9.79
CA SER A 131 16.14 -1.98 -9.91
C SER A 131 15.68 -3.04 -10.91
N GLN A 132 16.39 -3.22 -12.04
CA GLN A 132 15.99 -4.19 -13.06
C GLN A 132 16.23 -5.62 -12.61
N GLU A 133 17.37 -5.89 -11.99
CA GLU A 133 17.73 -7.19 -11.44
C GLU A 133 16.76 -7.60 -10.33
N LEU A 134 16.48 -6.68 -9.43
CA LEU A 134 15.51 -6.88 -8.34
C LEU A 134 14.10 -7.18 -8.89
N LEU A 135 13.65 -6.44 -9.90
CA LEU A 135 12.34 -6.68 -10.51
C LEU A 135 12.28 -8.03 -11.23
N VAL A 136 13.36 -8.45 -11.88
CA VAL A 136 13.42 -9.79 -12.50
C VAL A 136 13.23 -10.87 -11.44
N GLU A 137 13.91 -10.75 -10.30
CA GLU A 137 13.81 -11.71 -9.19
C GLU A 137 12.43 -11.67 -8.52
N HIS A 138 11.96 -10.48 -8.16
CA HIS A 138 10.74 -10.33 -7.37
C HIS A 138 9.46 -10.64 -8.15
N THR A 139 9.46 -10.40 -9.46
CA THR A 139 8.28 -10.63 -10.30
C THR A 139 8.19 -12.04 -10.89
N VAL A 140 9.02 -12.96 -10.44
CA VAL A 140 8.89 -14.38 -10.80
C VAL A 140 7.50 -14.88 -10.41
N GLY A 141 6.78 -15.46 -11.36
CA GLY A 141 5.42 -15.97 -11.15
C GLY A 141 4.30 -14.95 -11.39
N LEU A 142 4.63 -13.69 -11.74
CA LEU A 142 3.64 -12.74 -12.24
C LEU A 142 3.47 -12.90 -13.75
N SER A 143 2.21 -12.84 -14.20
CA SER A 143 1.89 -12.72 -15.62
C SER A 143 2.32 -11.35 -16.18
N THR A 144 2.44 -11.25 -17.49
CA THR A 144 2.73 -9.97 -18.18
C THR A 144 1.70 -8.90 -17.84
N TYR A 145 0.42 -9.28 -17.71
CA TYR A 145 -0.64 -8.37 -17.30
C TYR A 145 -0.40 -7.82 -15.90
N GLU A 146 -0.09 -8.68 -14.92
CA GLU A 146 0.16 -8.26 -13.53
C GLU A 146 1.38 -7.35 -13.42
N LYS A 147 2.47 -7.69 -14.11
CA LYS A 147 3.67 -6.85 -14.18
C LYS A 147 3.33 -5.46 -14.73
N ARG A 148 2.63 -5.43 -15.86
CA ARG A 148 2.23 -4.17 -16.51
C ARG A 148 1.35 -3.32 -15.61
N ARG A 149 0.39 -3.93 -14.90
CA ARG A 149 -0.46 -3.22 -13.93
C ARG A 149 0.36 -2.53 -12.85
N ILE A 150 1.24 -3.27 -12.19
CA ILE A 150 2.01 -2.77 -11.03
C ILE A 150 3.07 -1.75 -11.46
N LEU A 151 3.76 -2.01 -12.57
CA LEU A 151 4.91 -1.20 -12.98
C LEU A 151 4.53 0.05 -13.79
N ARG A 152 3.29 0.15 -14.29
CA ARG A 152 2.87 1.25 -15.15
C ARG A 152 1.38 1.59 -15.07
N ASP A 153 0.49 0.68 -15.47
CA ASP A 153 -0.88 1.02 -15.83
C ASP A 153 -1.69 1.56 -14.65
N ASN A 154 -1.44 1.09 -13.44
CA ASN A 154 -2.11 1.62 -12.24
C ASN A 154 -1.76 3.09 -11.98
N CYS A 155 -0.52 3.47 -12.22
CA CYS A 155 -0.08 4.86 -12.09
C CYS A 155 -0.70 5.74 -13.19
N VAL A 156 -0.67 5.26 -14.43
CA VAL A 156 -1.27 5.96 -15.58
C VAL A 156 -2.76 6.20 -15.34
N GLU A 157 -3.49 5.18 -14.93
CA GLU A 157 -4.93 5.24 -14.68
C GLU A 157 -5.27 6.16 -13.50
N LEU A 158 -4.53 6.03 -12.39
CA LEU A 158 -4.80 6.80 -11.18
C LEU A 158 -4.61 8.30 -11.39
N PHE A 159 -3.55 8.69 -12.09
CA PHE A 159 -3.18 10.08 -12.30
C PHE A 159 -3.64 10.66 -13.65
N GLY A 160 -4.32 9.86 -14.47
CA GLY A 160 -4.81 10.29 -15.79
C GLY A 160 -3.68 10.72 -16.73
N LEU A 161 -2.56 10.00 -16.71
CA LEU A 161 -1.40 10.36 -17.49
C LEU A 161 -1.60 9.99 -18.97
N ASP A 162 -1.18 10.88 -19.87
CA ASP A 162 -1.02 10.58 -21.28
C ASP A 162 0.31 9.85 -21.47
N ALA A 163 0.25 8.53 -21.55
CA ALA A 163 1.41 7.68 -21.66
C ALA A 163 1.31 6.81 -22.92
N PRO A 164 2.33 6.81 -23.80
CA PRO A 164 2.32 6.01 -25.02
C PRO A 164 2.11 4.52 -24.72
N GLU A 165 1.56 3.78 -25.65
CA GLU A 165 1.49 2.33 -25.53
C GLU A 165 2.88 1.76 -25.27
N HIS A 166 2.94 0.80 -24.35
CA HIS A 166 4.22 0.25 -23.94
C HIS A 166 4.90 -0.47 -25.09
N PRO A 167 6.19 -0.18 -25.41
CA PRO A 167 6.91 -0.79 -26.53
C PRO A 167 7.09 -2.31 -26.41
N PHE A 168 6.77 -2.88 -25.25
CA PHE A 168 6.79 -4.32 -24.97
C PHE A 168 5.39 -4.93 -24.87
N ALA A 169 4.39 -4.37 -25.54
CA ALA A 169 3.14 -5.09 -25.74
C ALA A 169 3.48 -6.40 -26.48
N PRO A 170 3.11 -7.58 -25.99
CA PRO A 170 3.34 -8.80 -26.72
C PRO A 170 2.58 -8.72 -28.04
N SER A 171 3.32 -8.91 -29.13
CA SER A 171 2.77 -9.08 -30.49
C SER A 171 1.84 -10.29 -30.53
#